data_0ec14e5f38ab9c1f8e9048b5904ccd9a
#
_entry.id   0ec14e5f38ab9c1f8e9048b5904ccd9a
#
_cell.length_a   1.000
_cell.length_b   1.000
_cell.length_c   1.000
_cell.angle_alpha   90.00
_cell.angle_beta   90.00
_cell.angle_gamma   90.00
#
_symmetry.space_group_name_H-M   'P 1'
#
loop_
_entity.id
_entity.type
_entity.pdbx_description
1 polymer ?
#
loop_
_entity_poly.entity_id
_entity_poly.type
_entity_poly.pdbx_seq_one_letter_code
_entity_poly.pdbx_strand_id
1 'polypeptide(L)'
;MQRDFSLKKRVILTLLSLLVAADIALGVYSWQLSSVPRTPQSAFEKENLELKLLRGDIEHAQSIRDDMPKTRQDCDKFEQSLPPASTGDSVIYSQLYEIASQSGLHIVSLANKQKSVENRGLSEVSIDATVSGEYGSVVRFVNGLQRSPTFYILDGLALSSDTQEQKAGGPIRVALHIRTYFREAA
;
A
#
# COMPACT_ATOMS: atom_id res chain seq x y z
N MET A 1 86.21 -16.74 -46.81
CA MET A 1 84.81 -16.40 -47.16
C MET A 1 83.73 -17.06 -46.30
N GLN A 2 83.88 -17.02 -44.97
CA GLN A 2 82.85 -17.61 -44.06
C GLN A 2 82.27 -16.64 -43.03
N ARG A 3 82.66 -15.39 -43.02
CA ARG A 3 82.18 -14.38 -42.01
C ARG A 3 80.89 -13.69 -42.37
N ASP A 4 80.51 -13.60 -43.63
CA ASP A 4 79.34 -12.88 -44.10
C ASP A 4 78.06 -13.69 -43.94
N PHE A 5 78.13 -15.00 -43.87
CA PHE A 5 76.98 -15.86 -43.80
C PHE A 5 76.31 -15.83 -42.40
N SER A 6 77.15 -15.71 -41.33
CA SER A 6 76.65 -15.64 -39.94
C SER A 6 76.00 -14.28 -39.60
N LEU A 7 76.49 -13.20 -40.22
CA LEU A 7 75.90 -11.87 -40.06
C LEU A 7 74.56 -11.78 -40.76
N LYS A 8 74.47 -12.26 -42.00
CA LYS A 8 73.19 -12.33 -42.74
C LYS A 8 72.12 -13.17 -42.03
N LYS A 9 72.53 -14.30 -41.44
CA LYS A 9 71.62 -15.17 -40.69
C LYS A 9 71.11 -14.51 -39.41
N ARG A 10 71.94 -13.74 -38.69
CA ARG A 10 71.51 -12.97 -37.50
C ARG A 10 70.59 -11.83 -37.84
N VAL A 11 70.84 -11.08 -38.94
CA VAL A 11 69.98 -10.00 -39.39
C VAL A 11 68.62 -10.55 -39.84
N ILE A 12 68.56 -11.68 -40.55
CA ILE A 12 67.30 -12.30 -40.94
C ILE A 12 66.53 -12.77 -39.70
N LEU A 13 67.20 -13.33 -38.72
CA LEU A 13 66.56 -13.85 -37.51
C LEU A 13 66.02 -12.73 -36.60
N THR A 14 66.74 -11.58 -36.52
CA THR A 14 66.26 -10.38 -35.81
C THR A 14 65.07 -9.72 -36.51
N LEU A 15 65.08 -9.67 -37.85
CA LEU A 15 63.99 -9.12 -38.63
C LEU A 15 62.73 -10.00 -38.53
N LEU A 16 62.90 -11.34 -38.54
CA LEU A 16 61.80 -12.28 -38.36
C LEU A 16 61.21 -12.17 -36.95
N SER A 17 62.04 -12.05 -35.88
CA SER A 17 61.53 -11.87 -34.52
C SER A 17 60.79 -10.55 -34.31
N LEU A 18 61.21 -9.48 -34.99
CA LEU A 18 60.56 -8.21 -34.94
C LEU A 18 59.16 -8.25 -35.64
N LEU A 19 59.08 -9.01 -36.73
CA LEU A 19 57.82 -9.19 -37.45
C LEU A 19 56.82 -10.01 -36.60
N VAL A 20 57.25 -11.08 -35.98
CA VAL A 20 56.42 -11.88 -35.07
C VAL A 20 55.97 -11.06 -33.85
N ALA A 21 56.85 -10.22 -33.29
CA ALA A 21 56.50 -9.34 -32.19
C ALA A 21 55.42 -8.29 -32.61
N ALA A 22 55.51 -7.76 -33.82
CA ALA A 22 54.52 -6.84 -34.37
C ALA A 22 53.16 -7.53 -34.58
N ASP A 23 53.14 -8.78 -35.07
CA ASP A 23 51.91 -9.56 -35.23
C ASP A 23 51.23 -9.86 -33.89
N ILE A 24 52.03 -10.23 -32.89
CA ILE A 24 51.51 -10.46 -31.52
C ILE A 24 50.93 -9.17 -30.95
N ALA A 25 51.60 -8.02 -31.13
CA ALA A 25 51.10 -6.73 -30.63
C ALA A 25 49.80 -6.34 -31.35
N LEU A 26 49.70 -6.55 -32.66
CA LEU A 26 48.44 -6.31 -33.38
C LEU A 26 47.31 -7.26 -32.99
N GLY A 27 47.65 -8.53 -32.71
CA GLY A 27 46.69 -9.52 -32.19
C GLY A 27 46.09 -9.12 -30.84
N VAL A 28 46.97 -8.71 -29.92
CA VAL A 28 46.52 -8.23 -28.58
C VAL A 28 45.72 -6.96 -28.68
N TYR A 29 46.14 -6.01 -29.52
CA TYR A 29 45.39 -4.76 -29.74
C TYR A 29 44.00 -5.04 -30.37
N SER A 30 43.92 -5.91 -31.33
CA SER A 30 42.65 -6.32 -31.97
C SER A 30 41.74 -7.02 -30.96
N TRP A 31 42.27 -7.88 -30.11
CA TRP A 31 41.48 -8.54 -29.04
C TRP A 31 40.98 -7.57 -28.02
N GLN A 32 41.80 -6.60 -27.57
CA GLN A 32 41.39 -5.56 -26.62
C GLN A 32 40.33 -4.65 -27.22
N LEU A 33 40.36 -4.37 -28.51
CA LEU A 33 39.31 -3.61 -29.22
C LEU A 33 38.01 -4.41 -29.41
N SER A 34 38.11 -5.72 -29.56
CA SER A 34 36.97 -6.62 -29.74
C SER A 34 36.29 -7.01 -28.43
N SER A 35 37.01 -6.95 -27.32
CA SER A 35 36.47 -7.29 -25.98
C SER A 35 35.68 -6.17 -25.31
N VAL A 36 35.69 -4.95 -25.86
CA VAL A 36 34.76 -3.89 -25.45
C VAL A 36 33.43 -4.13 -26.15
N PRO A 37 32.36 -4.54 -25.46
CA PRO A 37 31.06 -4.75 -26.10
C PRO A 37 30.49 -3.39 -26.53
N ARG A 38 30.92 -2.92 -27.67
CA ARG A 38 30.32 -1.79 -28.40
C ARG A 38 29.16 -2.31 -29.22
N THR A 39 28.15 -2.86 -28.56
CA THR A 39 26.90 -3.06 -29.25
C THR A 39 26.08 -1.78 -29.03
N PRO A 40 25.95 -0.92 -30.06
CA PRO A 40 25.06 0.24 -29.97
C PRO A 40 23.64 -0.18 -29.59
N GLN A 41 23.28 -1.43 -29.85
CA GLN A 41 22.00 -2.03 -29.46
C GLN A 41 21.74 -2.02 -27.96
N SER A 42 22.73 -2.32 -27.12
CA SER A 42 22.54 -2.32 -25.65
C SER A 42 22.38 -0.91 -25.06
N ALA A 43 22.94 0.10 -25.69
CA ALA A 43 22.71 1.49 -25.32
C ALA A 43 21.31 1.94 -25.75
N PHE A 44 20.89 1.62 -26.96
CA PHE A 44 19.52 1.88 -27.46
C PHE A 44 18.44 1.14 -26.66
N GLU A 45 18.70 -0.09 -26.23
CA GLU A 45 17.76 -0.83 -25.40
C GLU A 45 17.59 -0.19 -23.99
N LYS A 46 18.70 0.27 -23.41
CA LYS A 46 18.63 0.99 -22.12
C LYS A 46 17.89 2.31 -22.23
N GLU A 47 18.20 3.12 -23.24
CA GLU A 47 17.49 4.38 -23.46
C GLU A 47 16.01 4.16 -23.77
N ASN A 48 15.67 3.14 -24.57
CA ASN A 48 14.28 2.80 -24.86
C ASN A 48 13.53 2.28 -23.62
N LEU A 49 14.22 1.54 -22.74
CA LEU A 49 13.64 1.09 -21.47
C LEU A 49 13.39 2.30 -20.53
N GLU A 50 14.35 3.20 -20.44
CA GLU A 50 14.23 4.42 -19.64
C GLU A 50 13.10 5.33 -20.15
N LEU A 51 13.02 5.51 -21.47
CA LEU A 51 11.92 6.26 -22.11
C LEU A 51 10.55 5.60 -21.85
N LYS A 52 10.47 4.28 -21.88
CA LYS A 52 9.21 3.56 -21.55
C LYS A 52 8.82 3.72 -20.10
N LEU A 53 9.77 3.66 -19.18
CA LEU A 53 9.53 3.88 -17.76
C LEU A 53 9.08 5.33 -17.50
N LEU A 54 9.78 6.31 -18.05
CA LEU A 54 9.39 7.72 -17.91
C LEU A 54 8.00 8.01 -18.51
N ARG A 55 7.68 7.42 -19.66
CA ARG A 55 6.33 7.55 -20.24
C ARG A 55 5.27 6.93 -19.35
N GLY A 56 5.52 5.74 -18.81
CA GLY A 56 4.62 5.10 -17.85
C GLY A 56 4.40 5.95 -16.61
N ASP A 57 5.46 6.54 -16.08
CA ASP A 57 5.37 7.44 -14.91
C ASP A 57 4.59 8.72 -15.23
N ILE A 58 4.77 9.29 -16.42
CA ILE A 58 4.03 10.48 -16.89
C ILE A 58 2.54 10.14 -17.07
N GLU A 59 2.21 9.03 -17.74
CA GLU A 59 0.82 8.58 -17.90
C GLU A 59 0.14 8.34 -16.55
N HIS A 60 0.86 7.70 -15.63
CA HIS A 60 0.35 7.47 -14.27
C HIS A 60 0.14 8.79 -13.50
N ALA A 61 1.10 9.72 -13.58
CA ALA A 61 0.97 11.03 -12.97
C ALA A 61 -0.17 11.87 -13.58
N GLN A 62 -0.39 11.76 -14.88
CA GLN A 62 -1.50 12.41 -15.57
C GLN A 62 -2.84 11.80 -15.15
N SER A 63 -2.94 10.47 -15.06
CA SER A 63 -4.14 9.78 -14.58
C SER A 63 -4.50 10.22 -13.15
N ILE A 64 -3.52 10.25 -12.24
CA ILE A 64 -3.73 10.74 -10.87
C ILE A 64 -4.23 12.20 -10.89
N ARG A 65 -3.63 13.05 -11.69
CA ARG A 65 -4.00 14.47 -11.79
C ARG A 65 -5.43 14.66 -12.33
N ASP A 66 -5.80 13.85 -13.32
CA ASP A 66 -7.12 13.92 -13.95
C ASP A 66 -8.23 13.35 -13.04
N ASP A 67 -7.88 12.37 -12.18
CA ASP A 67 -8.76 11.80 -11.19
C ASP A 67 -8.90 12.67 -9.90
N MET A 68 -7.94 13.56 -9.65
CA MET A 68 -7.95 14.43 -8.45
C MET A 68 -9.24 15.24 -8.27
N PRO A 69 -9.80 15.91 -9.31
CA PRO A 69 -11.02 16.71 -9.14
C PRO A 69 -12.24 15.84 -8.80
N LYS A 70 -12.32 14.64 -9.37
CA LYS A 70 -13.37 13.67 -9.05
C LYS A 70 -13.23 13.17 -7.62
N THR A 71 -12.01 12.79 -7.22
CA THR A 71 -11.71 12.33 -5.86
C THR A 71 -12.03 13.42 -4.82
N ARG A 72 -11.71 14.70 -5.12
CA ARG A 72 -12.10 15.82 -4.25
C ARG A 72 -13.61 15.92 -4.12
N GLN A 73 -14.33 15.88 -5.23
CA GLN A 73 -15.78 15.95 -5.22
C GLN A 73 -16.41 14.79 -4.44
N ASP A 74 -15.85 13.59 -4.53
CA ASP A 74 -16.34 12.44 -3.78
C ASP A 74 -16.00 12.57 -2.28
N CYS A 75 -14.84 13.12 -1.92
CA CYS A 75 -14.51 13.48 -0.54
C CYS A 75 -15.47 14.55 0.01
N ASP A 76 -15.74 15.62 -0.75
CA ASP A 76 -16.65 16.68 -0.32
C ASP A 76 -18.08 16.13 -0.09
N LYS A 77 -18.56 15.26 -0.97
CA LYS A 77 -19.86 14.57 -0.80
C LYS A 77 -19.88 13.70 0.46
N PHE A 78 -18.79 12.95 0.69
CA PHE A 78 -18.66 12.13 1.89
C PHE A 78 -18.69 13.00 3.15
N GLU A 79 -17.91 14.08 3.19
CA GLU A 79 -17.90 15.01 4.33
C GLU A 79 -19.27 15.66 4.57
N GLN A 80 -20.00 16.00 3.50
CA GLN A 80 -21.37 16.53 3.60
C GLN A 80 -22.38 15.51 4.11
N SER A 81 -22.14 14.21 3.89
CA SER A 81 -23.00 13.14 4.38
C SER A 81 -22.79 12.84 5.86
N LEU A 82 -21.68 13.31 6.45
CA LEU A 82 -21.39 13.11 7.87
C LEU A 82 -22.25 14.05 8.75
N PRO A 83 -22.82 13.54 9.84
CA PRO A 83 -23.56 14.36 10.78
C PRO A 83 -22.65 15.37 11.49
N PRO A 84 -23.18 16.52 11.94
CA PRO A 84 -22.40 17.50 12.68
C PRO A 84 -22.02 16.99 14.07
N ALA A 85 -20.84 17.33 14.54
CA ALA A 85 -20.31 16.88 15.85
C ALA A 85 -21.19 17.33 17.04
N SER A 86 -21.90 18.47 16.91
CA SER A 86 -22.75 19.01 17.96
C SER A 86 -23.95 18.11 18.37
N THR A 87 -24.43 17.28 17.45
CA THR A 87 -25.55 16.35 17.69
C THR A 87 -25.12 14.88 17.59
N GLY A 88 -23.85 14.64 17.22
CA GLY A 88 -23.35 13.33 16.87
C GLY A 88 -23.46 12.32 17.99
N ASP A 89 -23.06 12.66 19.20
CA ASP A 89 -23.05 11.73 20.35
C ASP A 89 -24.46 11.21 20.66
N SER A 90 -25.45 12.09 20.74
CA SER A 90 -26.83 11.69 21.01
C SER A 90 -27.44 10.82 19.92
N VAL A 91 -27.11 11.12 18.66
CA VAL A 91 -27.57 10.33 17.50
C VAL A 91 -26.96 8.95 17.53
N ILE A 92 -25.65 8.83 17.79
CA ILE A 92 -24.97 7.53 17.90
C ILE A 92 -25.61 6.69 19.00
N TYR A 93 -25.73 7.23 20.20
CA TYR A 93 -26.30 6.48 21.32
C TYR A 93 -27.72 5.99 21.00
N SER A 94 -28.59 6.86 20.50
CA SER A 94 -29.94 6.47 20.15
C SER A 94 -29.99 5.37 19.09
N GLN A 95 -29.18 5.50 18.03
CA GLN A 95 -29.13 4.50 16.97
C GLN A 95 -28.57 3.16 17.45
N LEU A 96 -27.48 3.16 18.24
CA LEU A 96 -26.90 1.93 18.76
C LEU A 96 -27.85 1.20 19.67
N TYR A 97 -28.56 1.93 20.54
CA TYR A 97 -29.58 1.35 21.40
C TYR A 97 -30.77 0.79 20.61
N GLU A 98 -31.21 1.51 19.58
CA GLU A 98 -32.29 1.06 18.70
C GLU A 98 -31.91 -0.22 17.95
N ILE A 99 -30.72 -0.25 17.31
CA ILE A 99 -30.25 -1.43 16.56
C ILE A 99 -30.03 -2.63 17.52
N ALA A 100 -29.50 -2.39 18.71
CA ALA A 100 -29.33 -3.44 19.73
C ALA A 100 -30.69 -4.02 20.18
N SER A 101 -31.65 -3.16 20.48
CA SER A 101 -32.98 -3.57 20.87
C SER A 101 -33.70 -4.37 19.78
N GLN A 102 -33.65 -3.88 18.53
CA GLN A 102 -34.24 -4.58 17.36
C GLN A 102 -33.56 -5.95 17.10
N SER A 103 -32.29 -6.07 17.44
CA SER A 103 -31.52 -7.32 17.28
C SER A 103 -31.71 -8.29 18.45
N GLY A 104 -32.32 -7.85 19.56
CA GLY A 104 -32.46 -8.64 20.77
C GLY A 104 -31.17 -8.74 21.60
N LEU A 105 -30.32 -7.69 21.57
CA LEU A 105 -29.12 -7.54 22.37
C LEU A 105 -29.33 -6.54 23.52
N HIS A 106 -28.65 -6.82 24.64
CA HIS A 106 -28.55 -5.90 25.75
C HIS A 106 -27.18 -5.21 25.74
N ILE A 107 -27.16 -3.88 25.74
CA ILE A 107 -25.93 -3.11 25.91
C ILE A 107 -25.58 -3.12 27.40
N VAL A 108 -24.42 -3.69 27.72
CA VAL A 108 -23.89 -3.78 29.10
C VAL A 108 -23.12 -2.53 29.46
N SER A 109 -22.28 -2.08 28.53
CA SER A 109 -21.50 -0.85 28.67
C SER A 109 -21.28 -0.20 27.32
N LEU A 110 -21.23 1.12 27.32
CA LEU A 110 -20.95 1.94 26.16
C LEU A 110 -20.06 3.10 26.59
N ALA A 111 -18.89 3.19 26.02
CA ALA A 111 -17.94 4.28 26.24
C ALA A 111 -17.53 4.87 24.90
N ASN A 112 -17.40 6.18 24.83
CA ASN A 112 -16.89 6.86 23.64
C ASN A 112 -15.66 7.70 23.99
N LYS A 113 -14.81 7.87 22.98
CA LYS A 113 -13.67 8.78 22.99
C LYS A 113 -13.69 9.55 21.70
N GLN A 114 -13.64 10.87 21.80
CA GLN A 114 -13.61 11.76 20.66
C GLN A 114 -12.21 12.33 20.47
N LYS A 115 -11.75 12.36 19.22
CA LYS A 115 -10.47 12.92 18.83
C LYS A 115 -10.65 13.74 17.56
N SER A 116 -10.21 14.99 17.55
CA SER A 116 -10.17 15.80 16.33
C SER A 116 -9.11 15.27 15.36
N VAL A 117 -9.47 15.19 14.10
CA VAL A 117 -8.54 14.82 13.01
C VAL A 117 -7.91 16.08 12.46
N GLU A 118 -6.62 16.26 12.73
CA GLU A 118 -5.86 17.43 12.33
C GLU A 118 -6.00 17.73 10.83
N ASN A 119 -6.22 19.02 10.51
CA ASN A 119 -6.29 19.56 9.14
C ASN A 119 -7.44 19.04 8.26
N ARG A 120 -8.49 18.43 8.85
CA ARG A 120 -9.62 17.93 8.04
C ARG A 120 -11.00 18.43 8.49
N GLY A 121 -11.12 19.15 9.61
CA GLY A 121 -12.41 19.57 10.15
C GLY A 121 -13.34 18.40 10.45
N LEU A 122 -12.77 17.25 10.75
CA LEU A 122 -13.47 16.04 11.12
C LEU A 122 -13.10 15.64 12.55
N SER A 123 -14.04 15.05 13.23
CA SER A 123 -13.83 14.43 14.54
C SER A 123 -14.09 12.93 14.46
N GLU A 124 -13.10 12.16 14.86
CA GLU A 124 -13.19 10.70 15.01
C GLU A 124 -13.76 10.37 16.37
N VAL A 125 -14.78 9.52 16.39
CA VAL A 125 -15.34 8.99 17.63
C VAL A 125 -15.14 7.47 17.67
N SER A 126 -14.33 7.05 18.63
CA SER A 126 -14.12 5.63 18.94
C SER A 126 -15.11 5.21 20.01
N ILE A 127 -15.86 4.16 19.76
CA ILE A 127 -16.92 3.63 20.62
C ILE A 127 -16.52 2.22 21.07
N ASP A 128 -16.38 2.04 22.36
CA ASP A 128 -16.18 0.75 22.99
C ASP A 128 -17.52 0.28 23.55
N ALA A 129 -18.15 -0.68 22.90
CA ALA A 129 -19.44 -1.23 23.30
C ALA A 129 -19.29 -2.67 23.77
N THR A 130 -19.89 -3.00 24.91
CA THR A 130 -20.04 -4.39 25.35
C THR A 130 -21.52 -4.74 25.31
N VAL A 131 -21.85 -5.78 24.53
CA VAL A 131 -23.22 -6.27 24.40
C VAL A 131 -23.33 -7.72 24.85
N SER A 132 -24.51 -8.11 25.32
CA SER A 132 -24.80 -9.48 25.75
C SER A 132 -26.07 -10.01 25.05
N GLY A 133 -26.04 -11.24 24.60
CA GLY A 133 -27.16 -11.90 23.97
C GLY A 133 -26.78 -13.18 23.23
N GLU A 134 -27.67 -13.67 22.38
CA GLU A 134 -27.42 -14.85 21.56
C GLU A 134 -26.55 -14.53 20.36
N TYR A 135 -25.78 -15.49 19.85
CA TYR A 135 -24.94 -15.34 18.68
C TYR A 135 -25.71 -14.80 17.45
N GLY A 136 -26.93 -15.33 17.19
CA GLY A 136 -27.78 -14.86 16.11
C GLY A 136 -28.19 -13.38 16.25
N SER A 137 -28.35 -12.89 17.47
CA SER A 137 -28.62 -11.48 17.77
C SER A 137 -27.41 -10.59 17.46
N VAL A 138 -26.19 -11.07 17.74
CA VAL A 138 -24.97 -10.34 17.40
C VAL A 138 -24.83 -10.20 15.88
N VAL A 139 -25.10 -11.26 15.11
CA VAL A 139 -25.07 -11.19 13.65
C VAL A 139 -26.09 -10.19 13.12
N ARG A 140 -27.33 -10.16 13.67
CA ARG A 140 -28.35 -9.18 13.29
C ARG A 140 -27.92 -7.77 13.62
N PHE A 141 -27.28 -7.56 14.77
CA PHE A 141 -26.76 -6.25 15.19
C PHE A 141 -25.69 -5.73 14.24
N VAL A 142 -24.69 -6.56 13.88
CA VAL A 142 -23.65 -6.15 12.91
C VAL A 142 -24.26 -5.83 11.55
N ASN A 143 -25.22 -6.63 11.09
CA ASN A 143 -25.98 -6.34 9.86
C ASN A 143 -26.77 -5.02 9.98
N GLY A 144 -27.35 -4.72 11.14
CA GLY A 144 -28.05 -3.47 11.42
C GLY A 144 -27.11 -2.26 11.34
N LEU A 145 -25.89 -2.39 11.90
CA LEU A 145 -24.87 -1.35 11.79
C LEU A 145 -24.46 -1.08 10.33
N GLN A 146 -24.29 -2.13 9.53
CA GLN A 146 -23.92 -1.99 8.11
C GLN A 146 -25.01 -1.32 7.27
N ARG A 147 -26.26 -1.43 7.67
CA ARG A 147 -27.41 -0.81 7.00
C ARG A 147 -27.81 0.53 7.58
N SER A 148 -27.14 0.97 8.63
CA SER A 148 -27.39 2.26 9.27
C SER A 148 -27.07 3.42 8.31
N PRO A 149 -27.82 4.52 8.36
CA PRO A 149 -27.48 5.73 7.61
C PRO A 149 -26.19 6.39 8.12
N THR A 150 -25.78 6.10 9.36
CA THR A 150 -24.54 6.60 9.92
C THR A 150 -23.40 5.67 9.52
N PHE A 151 -22.28 6.27 9.14
CA PHE A 151 -21.08 5.53 8.74
C PHE A 151 -20.36 4.94 9.97
N TYR A 152 -20.44 3.63 10.14
CA TYR A 152 -19.75 2.90 11.19
C TYR A 152 -18.65 2.01 10.61
N ILE A 153 -17.49 2.05 11.22
CA ILE A 153 -16.36 1.13 10.96
C ILE A 153 -16.23 0.20 12.17
N LEU A 154 -16.34 -1.09 11.96
CA LEU A 154 -16.09 -2.09 12.99
C LEU A 154 -14.61 -2.50 12.92
N ASP A 155 -13.81 -2.00 13.87
CA ASP A 155 -12.37 -2.27 13.93
C ASP A 155 -12.06 -3.62 14.58
N GLY A 156 -12.88 -4.03 15.53
CA GLY A 156 -12.67 -5.27 16.26
C GLY A 156 -13.93 -5.81 16.89
N LEU A 157 -13.96 -7.11 16.99
CA LEU A 157 -15.03 -7.86 17.66
C LEU A 157 -14.38 -9.00 18.45
N ALA A 158 -14.56 -8.98 19.79
CA ALA A 158 -14.08 -10.02 20.67
C ALA A 158 -15.26 -10.70 21.39
N LEU A 159 -15.36 -12.01 21.22
CA LEU A 159 -16.37 -12.82 21.87
C LEU A 159 -15.79 -13.41 23.16
N SER A 160 -16.54 -13.30 24.24
CA SER A 160 -16.25 -13.99 25.51
C SER A 160 -17.51 -14.74 25.95
N SER A 161 -17.33 -15.98 26.41
CA SER A 161 -18.39 -16.70 27.10
C SER A 161 -18.38 -16.33 28.57
N ASP A 162 -19.54 -16.08 29.16
CA ASP A 162 -19.66 -15.94 30.62
C ASP A 162 -19.40 -17.31 31.25
N THR A 163 -18.29 -17.42 31.97
CA THR A 163 -17.74 -18.69 32.51
C THR A 163 -18.59 -19.32 33.62
N GLN A 164 -19.69 -18.70 34.00
CA GLN A 164 -20.49 -19.18 35.14
C GLN A 164 -21.69 -20.07 34.75
N GLU A 165 -22.09 -20.13 33.48
CA GLU A 165 -23.13 -21.05 33.05
C GLU A 165 -22.72 -21.77 31.76
N GLN A 166 -22.02 -22.86 31.89
CA GLN A 166 -21.64 -23.79 30.80
C GLN A 166 -22.86 -24.57 30.28
N LYS A 167 -24.00 -23.92 30.01
CA LYS A 167 -25.07 -24.50 29.21
C LYS A 167 -24.86 -24.15 27.75
N ALA A 168 -24.78 -25.14 26.89
CA ALA A 168 -24.78 -24.96 25.46
C ALA A 168 -25.99 -24.11 25.07
N GLY A 169 -25.72 -22.87 24.59
CA GLY A 169 -26.77 -21.90 24.22
C GLY A 169 -26.96 -20.71 25.18
N GLY A 170 -26.08 -20.53 26.17
CA GLY A 170 -26.12 -19.35 27.05
C GLY A 170 -25.78 -18.03 26.34
N PRO A 171 -26.14 -16.89 26.94
CA PRO A 171 -25.81 -15.58 26.38
C PRO A 171 -24.30 -15.40 26.29
N ILE A 172 -23.85 -14.94 25.14
CA ILE A 172 -22.45 -14.56 24.92
C ILE A 172 -22.27 -13.07 25.20
N ARG A 173 -21.09 -12.70 25.66
CA ARG A 173 -20.68 -11.31 25.83
C ARG A 173 -19.74 -10.93 24.71
N VAL A 174 -20.03 -9.85 24.02
CA VAL A 174 -19.24 -9.39 22.86
C VAL A 174 -18.77 -7.95 23.10
N ALA A 175 -17.46 -7.78 23.05
CA ALA A 175 -16.84 -6.45 23.02
C ALA A 175 -16.65 -6.02 21.57
N LEU A 176 -17.12 -4.82 21.26
CA LEU A 176 -17.11 -4.22 19.94
C LEU A 176 -16.31 -2.92 19.98
N HIS A 177 -15.37 -2.77 19.07
CA HIS A 177 -14.67 -1.51 18.84
C HIS A 177 -15.17 -0.93 17.53
N ILE A 178 -15.89 0.20 17.62
CA ILE A 178 -16.56 0.85 16.49
C ILE A 178 -15.98 2.26 16.34
N ARG A 179 -15.68 2.69 15.11
CA ARG A 179 -15.33 4.07 14.82
C ARG A 179 -16.38 4.72 13.93
N THR A 180 -16.57 6.00 14.13
CA THR A 180 -17.39 6.84 13.26
C THR A 180 -16.78 8.23 13.17
N TYR A 181 -17.21 9.02 12.19
CA TYR A 181 -16.70 10.36 11.94
C TYR A 181 -17.82 11.37 11.94
N PHE A 182 -17.51 12.55 12.48
CA PHE A 182 -18.40 13.71 12.46
C PHE A 182 -17.69 14.89 11.82
N ARG A 183 -18.48 15.76 11.23
CA ARG A 183 -17.98 17.03 10.76
C ARG A 183 -17.93 18.01 11.91
N GLU A 184 -16.77 18.61 12.18
CA GLU A 184 -16.65 19.72 13.10
C GLU A 184 -17.41 20.93 12.55
N ALA A 185 -18.12 21.65 13.44
CA ALA A 185 -18.74 22.92 13.05
C ALA A 185 -17.60 23.92 12.74
N ALA A 186 -17.66 24.52 11.54
CA ALA A 186 -16.74 25.58 11.15
C ALA A 186 -16.98 26.83 12.00
#